data_2954dd496ccf3d2a7bbbea4a6575457d
#
_entry.id   2954dd496ccf3d2a7bbbea4a6575457d
#
_cell.length_a   1.000
_cell.length_b   1.000
_cell.length_c   1.000
_cell.angle_alpha   90.00
_cell.angle_beta   90.00
_cell.angle_gamma   90.00
#
_symmetry.space_group_name_H-M   'P 1'
#
loop_
_entity.id
_entity.type
_entity.pdbx_description
1 polymer ?
#
loop_
_entity_poly.entity_id
_entity_poly.type
_entity_poly.pdbx_seq_one_letter_code
_entity_poly.pdbx_strand_id
1 'polypeptide(L)'
;KTVHENVSMGINPGSKQVLENITTNGKLIQFISAGVRINESACGGCLGQGQAPASGTNSVRTFNRNFPGRSGTADDKVYLCSPETAAATALYGKITDPRRLGDYPKIETLEKMIIDDRMIILPSLQPENVNVIRGPNIAPLPIAEVLPQTIEKTVLLKVGDNISTDGIMPAGAKILPLRSNIPKISEFVFSPIDPNFAKNARAMGGGMVIGGENYGQGSS
;
A
#
# COMPACT_ATOMS: atom_id res chain seq x y z
N LYS A 1 28.81 -5.59 -9.09
CA LYS A 1 28.77 -5.41 -7.61
C LYS A 1 27.59 -6.16 -7.06
N THR A 2 27.70 -6.69 -5.85
CA THR A 2 26.64 -7.42 -5.14
C THR A 2 26.09 -6.58 -4.00
N VAL A 3 24.89 -6.89 -3.55
CA VAL A 3 24.32 -6.33 -2.32
C VAL A 3 25.24 -6.70 -1.15
N HIS A 4 25.46 -5.76 -0.24
CA HIS A 4 26.30 -5.94 0.95
C HIS A 4 25.71 -7.03 1.86
N GLU A 5 26.54 -7.83 2.48
CA GLU A 5 26.14 -8.97 3.34
C GLU A 5 25.18 -8.62 4.48
N ASN A 6 25.25 -7.39 4.99
CA ASN A 6 24.37 -6.88 6.05
C ASN A 6 23.03 -6.31 5.53
N VAL A 7 22.72 -6.46 4.23
CA VAL A 7 21.51 -5.90 3.64
C VAL A 7 20.67 -6.99 3.00
N SER A 8 19.38 -7.00 3.34
CA SER A 8 18.38 -7.75 2.59
C SER A 8 17.64 -6.77 1.67
N MET A 9 17.88 -6.89 0.36
CA MET A 9 17.27 -6.01 -0.65
C MET A 9 16.21 -6.74 -1.46
N GLY A 10 15.05 -6.11 -1.62
CA GLY A 10 14.00 -6.55 -2.53
C GLY A 10 13.59 -5.46 -3.49
N ILE A 11 13.13 -5.83 -4.67
CA ILE A 11 12.50 -4.94 -5.62
C ILE A 11 11.10 -5.44 -5.97
N ASN A 12 10.18 -4.51 -6.14
CA ASN A 12 8.83 -4.75 -6.64
C ASN A 12 8.71 -3.99 -7.97
N PRO A 13 8.71 -4.66 -9.13
CA PRO A 13 8.47 -4.00 -10.40
C PRO A 13 7.08 -3.34 -10.39
N GLY A 14 6.97 -2.14 -10.96
CA GLY A 14 5.73 -1.36 -10.91
C GLY A 14 4.54 -1.99 -11.65
N SER A 15 4.81 -2.91 -12.58
CA SER A 15 3.80 -3.70 -13.29
C SER A 15 4.43 -4.93 -13.92
N LYS A 16 3.60 -5.85 -14.42
CA LYS A 16 4.08 -6.99 -15.23
C LYS A 16 4.80 -6.53 -16.48
N GLN A 17 4.34 -5.47 -17.15
CA GLN A 17 5.00 -4.91 -18.32
C GLN A 17 6.38 -4.34 -17.98
N VAL A 18 6.53 -3.70 -16.83
CA VAL A 18 7.85 -3.27 -16.32
C VAL A 18 8.75 -4.48 -16.11
N LEU A 19 8.24 -5.54 -15.48
CA LEU A 19 9.00 -6.79 -15.27
C LEU A 19 9.42 -7.41 -16.61
N GLU A 20 8.56 -7.44 -17.61
CA GLU A 20 8.87 -7.92 -18.95
C GLU A 20 9.98 -7.08 -19.62
N ASN A 21 9.87 -5.75 -19.55
CA ASN A 21 10.87 -4.85 -20.11
C ASN A 21 12.26 -5.04 -19.47
N ILE A 22 12.33 -5.12 -18.13
CA ILE A 22 13.60 -5.34 -17.43
C ILE A 22 14.16 -6.77 -17.65
N THR A 23 13.29 -7.73 -17.96
CA THR A 23 13.70 -9.09 -18.34
C THR A 23 14.33 -9.08 -19.73
N THR A 24 13.63 -8.50 -20.70
CA THR A 24 14.03 -8.48 -22.10
C THR A 24 15.31 -7.70 -22.35
N ASN A 25 15.53 -6.60 -21.62
CA ASN A 25 16.75 -5.81 -21.71
C ASN A 25 17.92 -6.33 -20.84
N GLY A 26 17.76 -7.49 -20.20
CA GLY A 26 18.78 -8.14 -19.40
C GLY A 26 19.06 -7.50 -18.03
N LYS A 27 18.21 -6.55 -17.57
CA LYS A 27 18.41 -5.93 -16.25
C LYS A 27 17.99 -6.85 -15.10
N LEU A 28 16.98 -7.71 -15.33
CA LEU A 28 16.53 -8.64 -14.31
C LEU A 28 17.64 -9.59 -13.85
N ILE A 29 18.42 -10.14 -14.77
CA ILE A 29 19.53 -11.05 -14.42
C ILE A 29 20.62 -10.32 -13.63
N GLN A 30 20.83 -9.02 -13.87
CA GLN A 30 21.77 -8.23 -13.10
C GLN A 30 21.32 -8.06 -11.64
N PHE A 31 20.03 -7.83 -11.38
CA PHE A 31 19.47 -7.79 -10.03
C PHE A 31 19.62 -9.13 -9.31
N ILE A 32 19.25 -10.22 -9.97
CA ILE A 32 19.38 -11.59 -9.42
C ILE A 32 20.84 -11.88 -9.08
N SER A 33 21.77 -11.60 -10.00
CA SER A 33 23.20 -11.84 -9.80
C SER A 33 23.80 -10.94 -8.72
N ALA A 34 23.18 -9.78 -8.45
CA ALA A 34 23.58 -8.91 -7.34
C ALA A 34 23.04 -9.38 -5.99
N GLY A 35 22.21 -10.41 -5.93
CA GLY A 35 21.60 -10.92 -4.69
C GLY A 35 20.30 -10.19 -4.28
N VAL A 36 19.67 -9.52 -5.23
CA VAL A 36 18.38 -8.83 -4.98
C VAL A 36 17.23 -9.82 -5.09
N ARG A 37 16.32 -9.80 -4.12
CA ARG A 37 15.05 -10.54 -4.19
C ARG A 37 14.09 -9.84 -5.14
N ILE A 38 13.51 -10.60 -6.06
CA ILE A 38 12.48 -10.11 -6.97
C ILE A 38 11.12 -10.48 -6.39
N ASN A 39 10.33 -9.48 -6.07
CA ASN A 39 8.97 -9.65 -5.54
C ASN A 39 7.94 -9.48 -6.65
N GLU A 40 6.70 -9.89 -6.38
CA GLU A 40 5.57 -9.67 -7.27
C GLU A 40 5.30 -8.19 -7.53
N SER A 41 4.77 -7.89 -8.73
CA SER A 41 4.30 -6.55 -9.09
C SER A 41 2.99 -6.22 -8.35
N ALA A 42 3.09 -6.03 -7.04
CA ALA A 42 1.96 -5.82 -6.15
C ALA A 42 2.35 -4.91 -4.98
N CYS A 43 1.35 -4.38 -4.29
CA CYS A 43 1.52 -3.51 -3.11
C CYS A 43 1.84 -4.30 -1.82
N GLY A 44 2.48 -5.47 -1.90
CA GLY A 44 2.82 -6.30 -0.74
C GLY A 44 3.99 -5.76 0.09
N GLY A 45 5.06 -5.35 -0.57
CA GLY A 45 6.29 -4.89 0.09
C GLY A 45 6.11 -3.67 0.98
N CYS A 46 5.14 -2.81 0.69
CA CYS A 46 4.79 -1.66 1.53
C CYS A 46 4.33 -2.06 2.95
N LEU A 47 3.67 -3.22 3.08
CA LEU A 47 3.18 -3.78 4.34
C LEU A 47 4.14 -4.81 4.95
N GLY A 48 5.30 -5.02 4.35
CA GLY A 48 6.24 -6.06 4.76
C GLY A 48 5.88 -7.48 4.28
N GLN A 49 4.91 -7.62 3.37
CA GLN A 49 4.61 -8.91 2.76
C GLN A 49 5.77 -9.34 1.86
N GLY A 50 6.31 -10.52 2.16
CA GLY A 50 7.47 -11.08 1.45
C GLY A 50 8.82 -10.55 1.93
N GLN A 51 8.89 -9.39 2.58
CA GLN A 51 10.11 -8.81 3.13
C GLN A 51 9.82 -7.78 4.23
N ALA A 52 9.65 -8.24 5.46
CA ALA A 52 9.62 -7.36 6.62
C ALA A 52 11.06 -7.12 7.14
N PRO A 53 11.37 -5.93 7.68
CA PRO A 53 12.65 -5.71 8.37
C PRO A 53 12.70 -6.50 9.68
N ALA A 54 13.90 -6.81 10.14
CA ALA A 54 14.09 -7.36 11.47
C ALA A 54 13.82 -6.29 12.55
N SER A 55 13.42 -6.72 13.74
CA SER A 55 13.17 -5.83 14.89
C SER A 55 14.35 -4.90 15.16
N GLY A 56 14.06 -3.62 15.42
CA GLY A 56 15.06 -2.60 15.76
C GLY A 56 16.00 -2.20 14.62
N THR A 57 15.82 -2.73 13.41
CA THR A 57 16.68 -2.42 12.26
C THR A 57 16.17 -1.24 11.43
N ASN A 58 17.07 -0.71 10.58
CA ASN A 58 16.72 0.35 9.64
C ASN A 58 16.14 -0.25 8.35
N SER A 59 15.01 0.26 7.91
CA SER A 59 14.38 -0.07 6.65
C SER A 59 14.38 1.16 5.74
N VAL A 60 15.15 1.10 4.66
CA VAL A 60 15.21 2.17 3.66
C VAL A 60 14.36 1.75 2.47
N ARG A 61 13.44 2.61 2.03
CA ARG A 61 12.47 2.25 1.00
C ARG A 61 12.09 3.41 0.08
N THR A 62 11.64 3.06 -1.10
CA THR A 62 11.09 4.01 -2.08
C THR A 62 9.57 4.03 -2.09
N PHE A 63 8.90 3.20 -1.28
CA PHE A 63 7.46 3.28 -1.05
C PHE A 63 7.11 4.52 -0.26
N ASN A 64 6.01 5.16 -0.58
CA ASN A 64 5.60 6.44 -0.02
C ASN A 64 4.97 6.40 1.40
N ARG A 65 4.97 5.25 2.07
CA ARG A 65 4.49 5.07 3.45
C ARG A 65 5.65 4.65 4.35
N ASN A 66 6.01 5.49 5.32
CA ASN A 66 7.25 5.37 6.10
C ASN A 66 7.10 5.70 7.59
N PHE A 67 6.04 5.26 8.22
CA PHE A 67 5.85 5.42 9.66
C PHE A 67 6.19 4.12 10.43
N PRO A 68 6.54 4.19 11.72
CA PRO A 68 6.86 3.03 12.54
C PRO A 68 5.77 1.97 12.54
N GLY A 69 6.17 0.71 12.45
CA GLY A 69 5.24 -0.43 12.38
C GLY A 69 4.64 -0.69 11.01
N ARG A 70 4.85 0.20 10.02
CA ARG A 70 4.26 0.04 8.69
C ARG A 70 4.74 -1.21 7.95
N SER A 71 5.95 -1.63 8.18
CA SER A 71 6.56 -2.77 7.48
C SER A 71 6.27 -4.13 8.12
N GLY A 72 5.32 -4.20 9.06
CA GLY A 72 4.97 -5.44 9.76
C GLY A 72 5.82 -5.73 11.01
N THR A 73 6.77 -4.84 11.35
CA THR A 73 7.62 -4.90 12.56
C THR A 73 7.39 -3.64 13.37
N ALA A 74 6.95 -3.79 14.61
CA ALA A 74 6.46 -2.66 15.44
C ALA A 74 7.53 -1.60 15.75
N ASP A 75 8.79 -2.00 15.85
CA ASP A 75 9.95 -1.18 16.22
C ASP A 75 10.91 -0.92 15.05
N ASP A 76 10.44 -1.07 13.81
CA ASP A 76 11.23 -0.77 12.63
C ASP A 76 11.49 0.75 12.51
N LYS A 77 12.68 1.09 12.01
CA LYS A 77 13.08 2.47 11.69
C LYS A 77 12.99 2.67 10.19
N VAL A 78 11.86 3.19 9.73
CA VAL A 78 11.54 3.31 8.29
C VAL A 78 11.92 4.66 7.76
N TYR A 79 12.69 4.67 6.67
CA TYR A 79 13.17 5.87 5.98
C TYR A 79 12.76 5.85 4.52
N LEU A 80 12.06 6.90 4.09
CA LEU A 80 11.77 7.12 2.67
C LEU A 80 13.00 7.73 1.98
N CYS A 81 13.35 7.21 0.82
CA CYS A 81 14.49 7.68 0.05
C CYS A 81 14.26 7.55 -1.46
N SER A 82 15.17 8.12 -2.24
CA SER A 82 15.22 7.91 -3.69
C SER A 82 15.74 6.50 -4.03
N PRO A 83 15.46 5.99 -5.24
CA PRO A 83 16.03 4.73 -5.73
C PRO A 83 17.57 4.71 -5.69
N GLU A 84 18.21 5.84 -5.99
CA GLU A 84 19.66 5.98 -5.98
C GLU A 84 20.23 5.84 -4.56
N THR A 85 19.57 6.44 -3.58
CA THR A 85 19.95 6.29 -2.16
C THR A 85 19.75 4.86 -1.69
N ALA A 86 18.66 4.19 -2.11
CA ALA A 86 18.45 2.78 -1.81
C ALA A 86 19.55 1.90 -2.42
N ALA A 87 19.93 2.15 -3.67
CA ALA A 87 21.00 1.43 -4.36
C ALA A 87 22.37 1.64 -3.68
N ALA A 88 22.71 2.89 -3.33
CA ALA A 88 23.94 3.19 -2.61
C ALA A 88 23.95 2.49 -1.24
N THR A 89 22.87 2.55 -0.50
CA THR A 89 22.71 1.88 0.80
C THR A 89 22.88 0.36 0.66
N ALA A 90 22.29 -0.24 -0.36
CA ALA A 90 22.42 -1.67 -0.62
C ALA A 90 23.85 -2.11 -0.91
N LEU A 91 24.63 -1.29 -1.62
CA LEU A 91 26.02 -1.60 -1.97
C LEU A 91 27.00 -1.37 -0.81
N TYR A 92 26.73 -0.40 0.07
CA TYR A 92 27.65 -0.03 1.15
C TYR A 92 27.26 -0.58 2.52
N GLY A 93 26.10 -1.22 2.68
CA GLY A 93 25.66 -1.83 3.92
C GLY A 93 25.19 -0.84 4.99
N LYS A 94 25.07 0.44 4.66
CA LYS A 94 24.63 1.54 5.53
C LYS A 94 23.99 2.65 4.71
N ILE A 95 23.14 3.47 5.34
CA ILE A 95 22.51 4.63 4.68
C ILE A 95 23.63 5.50 4.11
N THR A 96 23.62 5.65 2.78
CA THR A 96 24.73 6.23 2.04
C THR A 96 24.23 7.25 1.03
N ASP A 97 24.94 8.38 0.92
CA ASP A 97 24.73 9.39 -0.11
C ASP A 97 24.99 8.78 -1.49
N PRO A 98 24.04 8.81 -2.43
CA PRO A 98 24.18 8.21 -3.76
C PRO A 98 25.27 8.85 -4.61
N ARG A 99 25.69 10.10 -4.33
CA ARG A 99 26.80 10.76 -5.02
C ARG A 99 28.13 10.01 -4.87
N ARG A 100 28.25 9.12 -3.87
CA ARG A 100 29.40 8.22 -3.70
C ARG A 100 29.47 7.12 -4.76
N LEU A 101 28.42 6.91 -5.54
CA LEU A 101 28.42 5.94 -6.65
C LEU A 101 29.11 6.46 -7.92
N GLY A 102 29.38 7.75 -7.99
CA GLY A 102 29.93 8.46 -9.14
C GLY A 102 28.90 9.36 -9.81
N ASP A 103 29.05 9.56 -11.11
CA ASP A 103 28.15 10.40 -11.88
C ASP A 103 26.71 9.85 -11.87
N TYR A 104 25.75 10.76 -11.98
CA TYR A 104 24.34 10.40 -12.08
C TYR A 104 24.09 9.55 -13.34
N PRO A 105 23.45 8.40 -13.21
CA PRO A 105 23.22 7.54 -14.35
C PRO A 105 22.33 8.24 -15.37
N LYS A 106 22.74 8.26 -16.62
CA LYS A 106 21.88 8.72 -17.70
C LYS A 106 20.72 7.75 -17.87
N ILE A 107 19.52 8.24 -17.61
CA ILE A 107 18.30 7.46 -17.81
C ILE A 107 17.93 7.57 -19.28
N GLU A 108 17.97 6.45 -19.99
CA GLU A 108 17.53 6.38 -21.38
C GLU A 108 16.06 5.99 -21.40
N THR A 109 15.27 6.77 -22.13
CA THR A 109 13.90 6.39 -22.44
C THR A 109 13.95 5.20 -23.42
N LEU A 110 13.18 4.15 -23.11
CA LEU A 110 13.08 3.02 -24.01
C LEU A 110 12.46 3.48 -25.33
N GLU A 111 13.13 3.20 -26.46
CA GLU A 111 12.60 3.51 -27.80
C GLU A 111 11.30 2.73 -28.07
N LYS A 112 11.20 1.52 -27.54
CA LYS A 112 10.04 0.66 -27.67
C LYS A 112 9.75 -0.01 -26.33
N MET A 113 8.57 0.25 -25.80
CA MET A 113 8.03 -0.48 -24.65
C MET A 113 7.29 -1.72 -25.13
N ILE A 114 7.44 -2.80 -24.36
CA ILE A 114 6.57 -3.97 -24.53
C ILE A 114 5.22 -3.60 -23.93
N ILE A 115 4.18 -3.72 -24.74
CA ILE A 115 2.77 -3.59 -24.33
C ILE A 115 2.14 -4.96 -24.54
N ASP A 116 1.73 -5.60 -23.46
CA ASP A 116 1.10 -6.91 -23.49
C ASP A 116 -0.23 -6.89 -22.73
N ASP A 117 -1.32 -6.85 -23.48
CA ASP A 117 -2.68 -6.77 -22.95
C ASP A 117 -3.35 -8.13 -22.80
N ARG A 118 -2.65 -9.24 -23.10
CA ARG A 118 -3.22 -10.60 -23.05
C ARG A 118 -3.75 -11.01 -21.68
N MET A 119 -3.28 -10.36 -20.62
CA MET A 119 -3.73 -10.60 -19.25
C MET A 119 -4.90 -9.70 -18.83
N ILE A 120 -5.34 -8.79 -19.68
CA ILE A 120 -6.48 -7.93 -19.41
C ILE A 120 -7.76 -8.68 -19.75
N ILE A 121 -8.61 -8.87 -18.75
CA ILE A 121 -9.95 -9.42 -18.94
C ILE A 121 -10.87 -8.30 -19.39
N LEU A 122 -11.28 -8.33 -20.64
CA LEU A 122 -12.18 -7.32 -21.19
C LEU A 122 -13.60 -7.50 -20.63
N PRO A 123 -14.38 -6.40 -20.54
CA PRO A 123 -15.79 -6.47 -20.20
C PRO A 123 -16.55 -7.42 -21.15
N SER A 124 -17.57 -8.11 -20.64
CA SER A 124 -18.45 -8.92 -21.46
C SER A 124 -19.16 -8.07 -22.51
N LEU A 125 -19.30 -8.60 -23.74
CA LEU A 125 -20.13 -7.97 -24.78
C LEU A 125 -21.63 -8.09 -24.48
N GLN A 126 -22.01 -8.94 -23.51
CA GLN A 126 -23.37 -9.15 -23.06
C GLN A 126 -23.42 -9.02 -21.52
N PRO A 127 -23.33 -7.80 -20.99
CA PRO A 127 -23.23 -7.57 -19.54
C PRO A 127 -24.46 -8.07 -18.75
N GLU A 128 -25.62 -8.12 -19.39
CA GLU A 128 -26.87 -8.62 -18.82
C GLU A 128 -26.81 -10.13 -18.48
N ASN A 129 -25.94 -10.87 -19.15
CA ASN A 129 -25.75 -12.32 -18.92
C ASN A 129 -24.65 -12.62 -17.89
N VAL A 130 -23.98 -11.60 -17.33
CA VAL A 130 -22.91 -11.78 -16.38
C VAL A 130 -23.45 -11.97 -14.97
N ASN A 131 -23.23 -13.17 -14.41
CA ASN A 131 -23.52 -13.46 -13.02
C ASN A 131 -22.32 -13.14 -12.13
N VAL A 132 -22.52 -12.31 -11.13
CA VAL A 132 -21.49 -11.98 -10.14
C VAL A 132 -21.42 -13.09 -9.09
N ILE A 133 -20.35 -13.89 -9.14
CA ILE A 133 -20.07 -14.92 -8.15
C ILE A 133 -19.26 -14.31 -7.02
N ARG A 134 -19.80 -14.36 -5.80
CA ARG A 134 -19.15 -13.82 -4.60
C ARG A 134 -18.64 -14.95 -3.70
N GLY A 135 -17.41 -14.82 -3.25
CA GLY A 135 -16.86 -15.69 -2.21
C GLY A 135 -17.51 -15.43 -0.83
N PRO A 136 -17.23 -16.27 0.16
CA PRO A 136 -17.91 -16.25 1.46
C PRO A 136 -17.72 -14.95 2.26
N ASN A 137 -16.62 -14.23 2.01
CA ASN A 137 -16.31 -12.97 2.68
C ASN A 137 -16.69 -11.72 1.85
N ILE A 138 -17.28 -11.91 0.67
CA ILE A 138 -17.68 -10.82 -0.22
C ILE A 138 -19.20 -10.61 -0.08
N ALA A 139 -19.60 -9.49 0.49
CA ALA A 139 -21.00 -9.10 0.57
C ALA A 139 -21.38 -8.16 -0.60
N PRO A 140 -22.64 -8.14 -1.02
CA PRO A 140 -23.13 -7.10 -1.91
C PRO A 140 -22.82 -5.71 -1.36
N LEU A 141 -22.45 -4.79 -2.26
CA LEU A 141 -22.25 -3.39 -1.86
C LEU A 141 -23.57 -2.79 -1.35
N PRO A 142 -23.58 -2.18 -0.16
CA PRO A 142 -24.73 -1.42 0.29
C PRO A 142 -25.00 -0.26 -0.67
N ILE A 143 -26.22 -0.12 -1.14
CA ILE A 143 -26.64 0.98 -2.00
C ILE A 143 -27.18 2.08 -1.11
N ALA A 144 -26.57 3.25 -1.15
CA ALA A 144 -27.06 4.43 -0.45
C ALA A 144 -28.20 5.08 -1.23
N GLU A 145 -29.08 5.76 -0.50
CA GLU A 145 -30.11 6.62 -1.09
C GLU A 145 -29.45 7.88 -1.70
N VAL A 146 -30.22 8.58 -2.52
CA VAL A 146 -29.78 9.87 -3.09
C VAL A 146 -29.49 10.85 -1.96
N LEU A 147 -28.34 11.53 -2.05
CA LEU A 147 -27.94 12.52 -1.04
C LEU A 147 -28.99 13.61 -0.91
N PRO A 148 -29.57 13.85 0.27
CA PRO A 148 -30.55 14.91 0.48
C PRO A 148 -29.89 16.29 0.37
N GLN A 149 -30.70 17.32 0.05
CA GLN A 149 -30.21 18.71 -0.01
C GLN A 149 -29.75 19.23 1.35
N THR A 150 -30.34 18.73 2.44
CA THR A 150 -30.00 19.12 3.80
C THR A 150 -29.80 17.88 4.65
N ILE A 151 -28.72 17.86 5.41
CA ILE A 151 -28.40 16.80 6.36
C ILE A 151 -28.41 17.41 7.75
N GLU A 152 -29.31 16.91 8.63
CA GLU A 152 -29.35 17.27 10.04
C GLU A 152 -29.19 15.99 10.86
N LYS A 153 -28.09 15.85 11.55
CA LYS A 153 -27.73 14.66 12.33
C LYS A 153 -26.93 15.05 13.56
N THR A 154 -26.98 14.21 14.57
CA THR A 154 -26.17 14.35 15.78
C THR A 154 -24.69 14.12 15.47
N VAL A 155 -23.81 14.89 16.12
CA VAL A 155 -22.36 14.64 16.10
C VAL A 155 -22.07 13.42 16.96
N LEU A 156 -21.58 12.36 16.33
CA LEU A 156 -21.23 11.09 16.99
C LEU A 156 -19.82 11.10 17.54
N LEU A 157 -18.90 11.78 16.84
CA LEU A 157 -17.50 11.80 17.20
C LEU A 157 -16.88 13.14 16.74
N LYS A 158 -16.09 13.74 17.61
CA LYS A 158 -15.23 14.87 17.28
C LYS A 158 -13.78 14.42 17.49
N VAL A 159 -12.98 14.44 16.44
CA VAL A 159 -11.56 14.11 16.48
C VAL A 159 -10.71 15.35 16.26
N GLY A 160 -9.43 15.28 16.66
CA GLY A 160 -8.46 16.35 16.47
C GLY A 160 -7.87 16.40 15.06
N ASP A 161 -6.70 17.04 14.98
CA ASP A 161 -5.93 17.17 13.76
C ASP A 161 -5.16 15.88 13.43
N ASN A 162 -4.70 15.80 12.18
CA ASN A 162 -3.80 14.73 11.70
C ASN A 162 -4.35 13.29 11.87
N ILE A 163 -5.64 13.11 11.70
CA ILE A 163 -6.25 11.78 11.70
C ILE A 163 -5.89 11.07 10.41
N SER A 164 -5.15 9.97 10.54
CA SER A 164 -4.77 9.15 9.39
C SER A 164 -5.91 8.23 8.93
N THR A 165 -5.78 7.71 7.70
CA THR A 165 -6.70 6.67 7.20
C THR A 165 -6.72 5.43 8.09
N ASP A 166 -5.59 5.07 8.72
CA ASP A 166 -5.53 3.95 9.67
C ASP A 166 -6.23 4.25 11.00
N GLY A 167 -6.34 5.52 11.39
CA GLY A 167 -7.17 5.96 12.53
C GLY A 167 -8.67 5.85 12.24
N ILE A 168 -9.05 6.05 10.98
CA ILE A 168 -10.46 5.94 10.54
C ILE A 168 -10.84 4.48 10.32
N MET A 169 -10.04 3.75 9.54
CA MET A 169 -10.23 2.34 9.23
C MET A 169 -8.90 1.61 9.36
N PRO A 170 -8.65 0.93 10.47
CA PRO A 170 -7.39 0.24 10.70
C PRO A 170 -7.18 -0.91 9.71
N ALA A 171 -5.93 -1.09 9.29
CA ALA A 171 -5.53 -2.09 8.31
C ALA A 171 -4.63 -3.14 8.97
N GLY A 172 -5.20 -4.12 9.61
CA GLY A 172 -4.48 -5.26 10.19
C GLY A 172 -4.92 -6.60 9.61
N ALA A 173 -4.20 -7.66 9.90
CA ALA A 173 -4.47 -9.01 9.41
C ALA A 173 -5.90 -9.51 9.73
N LYS A 174 -6.50 -9.03 10.82
CA LYS A 174 -7.88 -9.33 11.22
C LYS A 174 -8.91 -8.62 10.34
N ILE A 175 -8.58 -7.44 9.83
CA ILE A 175 -9.54 -6.53 9.19
C ILE A 175 -9.44 -6.60 7.66
N LEU A 176 -8.22 -6.67 7.12
CA LEU A 176 -7.99 -6.71 5.68
C LEU A 176 -8.78 -7.79 4.93
N PRO A 177 -8.99 -9.02 5.45
CA PRO A 177 -9.82 -10.02 4.78
C PRO A 177 -11.29 -9.59 4.60
N LEU A 178 -11.75 -8.58 5.34
CA LEU A 178 -13.13 -8.09 5.30
C LEU A 178 -13.33 -6.91 4.33
N ARG A 179 -12.28 -6.46 3.63
CA ARG A 179 -12.32 -5.27 2.76
C ARG A 179 -13.42 -5.28 1.69
N SER A 180 -13.85 -6.45 1.25
CA SER A 180 -14.95 -6.62 0.30
C SER A 180 -16.29 -6.96 0.97
N ASN A 181 -16.39 -6.73 2.28
CA ASN A 181 -17.60 -6.95 3.08
C ASN A 181 -17.86 -5.71 3.92
N ILE A 182 -18.45 -4.68 3.29
CA ILE A 182 -18.71 -3.37 3.95
C ILE A 182 -19.46 -3.51 5.27
N PRO A 183 -20.54 -4.33 5.37
CA PRO A 183 -21.24 -4.50 6.63
C PRO A 183 -20.35 -4.98 7.77
N LYS A 184 -19.43 -5.92 7.51
CA LYS A 184 -18.52 -6.44 8.54
C LYS A 184 -17.35 -5.51 8.82
N ILE A 185 -16.71 -4.95 7.78
CA ILE A 185 -15.57 -4.07 8.00
C ILE A 185 -15.97 -2.77 8.71
N SER A 186 -17.20 -2.28 8.49
CA SER A 186 -17.73 -1.08 9.17
C SER A 186 -17.78 -1.20 10.69
N GLU A 187 -17.73 -2.41 11.25
CA GLU A 187 -17.64 -2.63 12.70
C GLU A 187 -16.34 -2.14 13.33
N PHE A 188 -15.32 -1.89 12.50
CA PHE A 188 -13.98 -1.45 12.94
C PHE A 188 -13.73 0.04 12.70
N VAL A 189 -14.70 0.77 12.12
CA VAL A 189 -14.56 2.21 11.88
C VAL A 189 -14.27 2.94 13.18
N PHE A 190 -13.24 3.77 13.19
CA PHE A 190 -12.72 4.53 14.34
C PHE A 190 -12.37 3.68 15.57
N SER A 191 -12.28 2.36 15.46
CA SER A 191 -11.96 1.50 16.61
C SER A 191 -10.64 1.83 17.34
N PRO A 192 -9.60 2.41 16.71
CA PRO A 192 -8.41 2.88 17.41
C PRO A 192 -8.65 4.13 18.28
N ILE A 193 -9.69 4.92 17.99
CA ILE A 193 -10.02 6.19 18.65
C ILE A 193 -11.15 5.96 19.66
N ASP A 194 -12.23 5.36 19.20
CA ASP A 194 -13.40 4.97 20.03
C ASP A 194 -13.84 3.54 19.64
N PRO A 195 -13.52 2.53 20.45
CA PRO A 195 -13.92 1.14 20.21
C PRO A 195 -15.44 0.92 20.12
N ASN A 196 -16.25 1.84 20.67
CA ASN A 196 -17.70 1.73 20.65
C ASN A 196 -18.37 2.53 19.51
N PHE A 197 -17.57 3.26 18.71
CA PHE A 197 -18.11 4.15 17.68
C PHE A 197 -19.11 3.45 16.75
N ALA A 198 -18.72 2.34 16.14
CA ALA A 198 -19.59 1.63 15.18
C ALA A 198 -20.89 1.15 15.80
N LYS A 199 -20.84 0.67 17.05
CA LYS A 199 -22.04 0.27 17.83
C LYS A 199 -22.97 1.46 18.09
N ASN A 200 -22.41 2.57 18.57
CA ASN A 200 -23.14 3.79 18.88
C ASN A 200 -23.75 4.40 17.62
N ALA A 201 -23.00 4.47 16.52
CA ALA A 201 -23.48 4.97 15.24
C ALA A 201 -24.68 4.18 14.72
N ARG A 202 -24.67 2.85 14.84
CA ARG A 202 -25.80 2.01 14.46
C ARG A 202 -27.02 2.24 15.37
N ALA A 203 -26.82 2.32 16.67
CA ALA A 203 -27.90 2.54 17.63
C ALA A 203 -28.62 3.89 17.42
N MET A 204 -27.85 4.90 16.95
CA MET A 204 -28.36 6.26 16.69
C MET A 204 -28.87 6.47 15.25
N GLY A 205 -28.82 5.45 14.41
CA GLY A 205 -29.23 5.56 13.00
C GLY A 205 -28.32 6.45 12.15
N GLY A 206 -27.03 6.47 12.47
CA GLY A 206 -26.04 7.30 11.82
C GLY A 206 -25.86 8.67 12.46
N GLY A 207 -24.91 9.47 11.94
CA GLY A 207 -24.60 10.80 12.48
C GLY A 207 -23.43 11.43 11.74
N MET A 208 -22.85 12.46 12.32
CA MET A 208 -21.72 13.21 11.78
C MET A 208 -20.44 12.94 12.56
N VAL A 209 -19.32 12.95 11.86
CA VAL A 209 -17.98 13.02 12.45
C VAL A 209 -17.38 14.36 12.09
N ILE A 210 -16.79 15.03 13.07
CA ILE A 210 -16.11 16.31 12.88
C ILE A 210 -14.62 16.05 13.07
N GLY A 211 -13.81 16.30 12.02
CA GLY A 211 -12.36 16.27 12.05
C GLY A 211 -11.75 17.67 12.16
N GLY A 212 -10.52 17.74 12.65
CA GLY A 212 -9.68 18.92 12.62
C GLY A 212 -8.93 19.07 11.30
N GLU A 213 -7.78 19.73 11.34
CA GLU A 213 -6.92 19.89 10.16
C GLU A 213 -6.30 18.57 9.73
N ASN A 214 -6.04 18.45 8.40
CA ASN A 214 -5.33 17.30 7.82
C ASN A 214 -6.01 15.94 8.15
N TYR A 215 -7.36 15.89 8.05
CA TYR A 215 -8.15 14.71 8.31
C TYR A 215 -8.07 13.72 7.14
N GLY A 216 -7.87 12.43 7.44
CA GLY A 216 -7.81 11.36 6.42
C GLY A 216 -6.49 11.32 5.66
N GLN A 217 -5.40 11.83 6.24
CA GLN A 217 -4.09 11.77 5.60
C GLN A 217 -3.60 10.32 5.46
N GLY A 218 -2.99 10.04 4.35
CA GLY A 218 -2.44 8.74 4.02
C GLY A 218 -2.92 8.28 2.64
N SER A 219 -2.49 7.07 2.23
CA SER A 219 -3.00 6.45 1.03
C SER A 219 -4.16 5.52 1.37
N SER A 220 -5.19 5.56 0.64
CA SER A 220 -6.31 4.63 0.70
C SER A 220 -6.21 3.59 -0.40
#